data_9b65426b9ddfe63e7bb52d3d164c1c59
#
_entry.id   9b65426b9ddfe63e7bb52d3d164c1c59
#
_cell.length_a   1.000
_cell.length_b   1.000
_cell.length_c   1.000
_cell.angle_alpha   90.00
_cell.angle_beta   90.00
_cell.angle_gamma   90.00
#
_symmetry.space_group_name_H-M   'P 1'
#
loop_
_entity.id
_entity.type
_entity.pdbx_description
1 polymer ?
#
loop_
_entity_poly.entity_id
_entity_poly.type
_entity_poly.pdbx_seq_one_letter_code
_entity_poly.pdbx_strand_id
1 'polypeptide(L)'
;MKTFNRFFLSLLFGCITHCPTWAQTNIIDEVVWVVGDEAILRSDVEKIRVEYGNQMDGNPYCMIPEQLAIQKLFLHQAAIDSIEVSDAEINQYVEQDINQKILTAGSKEKLEEYMRMSLTQIREETFEQYRNELTARRMREQLTKDVKVTPAEVRRHFKDLPEDSLPLIPTQVEVQIVVLQPRIPAEETDRIKEELRTYTERVNSGTSFSTL
;
A
#
# COMPACT_ATOMS: atom_id res chain seq x y z
N MET A 1 65.23 3.78 47.29
CA MET A 1 64.00 3.03 46.97
C MET A 1 62.65 3.76 47.22
N LYS A 2 62.54 4.66 48.18
CA LYS A 2 61.29 5.38 48.49
C LYS A 2 60.92 6.48 47.47
N THR A 3 61.87 7.09 46.78
CA THR A 3 61.66 8.14 45.76
C THR A 3 61.22 7.59 44.41
N PHE A 4 61.70 6.42 44.01
CA PHE A 4 61.34 5.75 42.76
C PHE A 4 59.84 5.30 42.76
N ASN A 5 59.37 4.83 43.88
CA ASN A 5 57.98 4.39 44.06
C ASN A 5 56.96 5.55 43.99
N ARG A 6 57.37 6.77 44.43
CA ARG A 6 56.52 7.98 44.35
C ARG A 6 56.41 8.50 42.90
N PHE A 7 57.48 8.40 42.12
CA PHE A 7 57.47 8.79 40.71
C PHE A 7 56.60 7.84 39.87
N PHE A 8 56.68 6.53 40.16
CA PHE A 8 55.90 5.52 39.46
C PHE A 8 54.38 5.62 39.78
N LEU A 9 54.05 5.95 41.03
CA LEU A 9 52.70 6.16 41.46
C LEU A 9 52.10 7.44 40.85
N SER A 10 52.87 8.50 40.68
CA SER A 10 52.52 9.75 40.06
C SER A 10 52.27 9.60 38.54
N LEU A 11 53.08 8.75 37.84
CA LEU A 11 52.94 8.44 36.45
C LEU A 11 51.71 7.58 36.17
N LEU A 12 51.37 6.64 37.07
CA LEU A 12 50.19 5.81 36.99
C LEU A 12 48.89 6.63 37.16
N PHE A 13 48.95 7.65 38.06
CA PHE A 13 47.80 8.53 38.29
C PHE A 13 47.55 9.50 37.10
N GLY A 14 48.62 9.92 36.41
CA GLY A 14 48.56 10.75 35.19
C GLY A 14 47.95 10.05 33.99
N CYS A 15 48.09 8.72 33.84
CA CYS A 15 47.50 7.95 32.75
C CYS A 15 46.01 7.73 32.89
N ILE A 16 45.47 7.75 34.12
CA ILE A 16 44.02 7.52 34.36
C ILE A 16 43.19 8.75 33.97
N THR A 17 43.77 9.95 33.95
CA THR A 17 43.06 11.19 33.63
C THR A 17 42.94 11.47 32.11
N HIS A 18 43.57 10.65 31.26
CA HIS A 18 43.56 10.83 29.81
C HIS A 18 42.75 9.74 29.09
N CYS A 19 41.85 9.04 29.76
CA CYS A 19 40.83 8.27 29.05
C CYS A 19 39.97 9.26 28.25
N PRO A 20 39.99 9.27 26.89
CA PRO A 20 39.05 10.03 26.14
C PRO A 20 37.67 9.47 26.51
N THR A 21 36.89 10.26 27.22
CA THR A 21 35.46 10.02 27.34
C THR A 21 34.89 10.14 25.94
N TRP A 22 34.73 9.03 25.28
CA TRP A 22 33.91 8.97 24.08
C TRP A 22 32.49 9.31 24.55
N ALA A 23 32.15 10.59 24.42
CA ALA A 23 30.76 11.01 24.57
C ALA A 23 30.02 10.26 23.46
N GLN A 24 29.36 9.16 23.82
CA GLN A 24 28.36 8.57 22.96
C GLN A 24 27.30 9.64 22.78
N THR A 25 27.28 10.24 21.59
CA THR A 25 26.18 11.08 21.15
C THR A 25 24.95 10.18 21.17
N ASN A 26 24.22 10.23 22.27
CA ASN A 26 22.96 9.50 22.43
C ASN A 26 21.92 10.27 21.61
N ILE A 27 22.08 10.24 20.28
CA ILE A 27 21.13 10.81 19.34
C ILE A 27 19.95 9.85 19.37
N ILE A 28 18.84 10.30 19.98
CA ILE A 28 17.61 9.52 20.05
C ILE A 28 17.03 9.41 18.64
N ASP A 29 17.03 10.50 17.86
CA ASP A 29 16.65 10.54 16.45
C ASP A 29 17.30 11.78 15.78
N GLU A 30 17.40 11.79 14.46
CA GLU A 30 18.00 12.88 13.69
C GLU A 30 16.92 13.56 12.84
N VAL A 31 16.86 14.88 12.92
CA VAL A 31 15.99 15.68 12.04
C VAL A 31 16.63 15.76 10.67
N VAL A 32 15.99 15.18 9.66
CA VAL A 32 16.46 15.19 8.26
C VAL A 32 15.99 16.46 7.55
N TRP A 33 14.70 16.80 7.69
CA TRP A 33 14.09 18.00 7.12
C TRP A 33 13.11 18.63 8.11
N VAL A 34 12.79 19.91 7.88
CA VAL A 34 11.73 20.64 8.60
C VAL A 34 10.80 21.26 7.57
N VAL A 35 9.50 21.04 7.71
CA VAL A 35 8.45 21.57 6.84
C VAL A 35 7.44 22.34 7.70
N GLY A 36 7.48 23.67 7.63
CA GLY A 36 6.71 24.49 8.59
C GLY A 36 7.19 24.24 10.02
N ASP A 37 6.27 23.84 10.88
CA ASP A 37 6.54 23.53 12.29
C ASP A 37 6.78 22.01 12.53
N GLU A 38 6.76 21.20 11.47
CA GLU A 38 6.90 19.75 11.58
C GLU A 38 8.27 19.25 11.11
N ALA A 39 8.90 18.41 11.92
CA ALA A 39 10.14 17.74 11.57
C ALA A 39 9.87 16.44 10.82
N ILE A 40 10.76 16.08 9.91
CA ILE A 40 10.90 14.74 9.32
C ILE A 40 12.10 14.09 9.95
N LEU A 41 11.88 12.99 10.63
CA LEU A 41 12.90 12.28 11.39
C LEU A 41 13.56 11.19 10.52
N ARG A 42 14.79 10.86 10.88
CA ARG A 42 15.50 9.76 10.22
C ARG A 42 14.79 8.42 10.39
N SER A 43 14.18 8.20 11.56
CA SER A 43 13.37 7.02 11.82
C SER A 43 12.19 6.88 10.87
N ASP A 44 11.54 8.00 10.50
CA ASP A 44 10.43 8.01 9.54
C ASP A 44 10.93 7.58 8.15
N VAL A 45 12.08 8.11 7.74
CA VAL A 45 12.72 7.76 6.47
C VAL A 45 13.11 6.28 6.44
N GLU A 46 13.71 5.77 7.53
CA GLU A 46 14.13 4.37 7.62
C GLU A 46 12.94 3.40 7.63
N LYS A 47 11.84 3.75 8.30
CA LYS A 47 10.60 2.94 8.29
C LYS A 47 10.11 2.71 6.86
N ILE A 48 9.98 3.78 6.08
CA ILE A 48 9.53 3.69 4.68
C ILE A 48 10.57 2.98 3.80
N ARG A 49 11.87 3.25 4.02
CA ARG A 49 12.94 2.61 3.26
C ARG A 49 12.96 1.09 3.42
N VAL A 50 12.74 0.60 4.63
CA VAL A 50 12.69 -0.84 4.90
C VAL A 50 11.49 -1.49 4.22
N GLU A 51 10.38 -0.79 4.18
CA GLU A 51 9.14 -1.32 3.61
C GLU A 51 9.12 -1.26 2.07
N TYR A 52 9.56 -0.15 1.48
CA TYR A 52 9.41 0.13 0.05
C TYR A 52 10.71 0.43 -0.70
N GLY A 53 11.85 0.54 -0.01
CA GLY A 53 13.10 1.04 -0.60
C GLY A 53 13.60 0.23 -1.80
N ASN A 54 13.34 -1.07 -1.84
CA ASN A 54 13.72 -1.95 -2.95
C ASN A 54 12.85 -1.77 -4.22
N GLN A 55 11.73 -1.04 -4.11
CA GLN A 55 10.78 -0.79 -5.21
C GLN A 55 10.94 0.62 -5.80
N MET A 56 11.87 1.41 -5.24
CA MET A 56 12.11 2.80 -5.66
C MET A 56 13.20 2.87 -6.71
N ASP A 57 12.91 3.56 -7.82
CA ASP A 57 13.92 3.92 -8.82
C ASP A 57 14.66 5.18 -8.37
N GLY A 58 15.79 5.02 -7.69
CA GLY A 58 16.60 6.13 -7.22
C GLY A 58 17.16 5.96 -5.81
N ASN A 59 17.73 7.04 -5.25
CA ASN A 59 18.25 7.03 -3.90
C ASN A 59 17.11 7.23 -2.87
N PRO A 60 16.76 6.22 -2.06
CA PRO A 60 15.67 6.33 -1.07
C PRO A 60 15.89 7.47 -0.06
N TYR A 61 17.12 7.76 0.30
CA TYR A 61 17.44 8.85 1.25
C TYR A 61 17.23 10.27 0.70
N CYS A 62 17.05 10.41 -0.61
CA CYS A 62 16.64 11.67 -1.24
C CYS A 62 15.13 11.68 -1.49
N MET A 63 14.60 10.58 -2.03
CA MET A 63 13.22 10.51 -2.48
C MET A 63 12.21 10.46 -1.32
N ILE A 64 12.51 9.68 -0.28
CA ILE A 64 11.58 9.53 0.85
C ILE A 64 11.37 10.84 1.62
N PRO A 65 12.44 11.58 2.01
CA PRO A 65 12.27 12.89 2.65
C PRO A 65 11.47 13.88 1.78
N GLU A 66 11.70 13.89 0.47
CA GLU A 66 10.95 14.74 -0.45
C GLU A 66 9.45 14.38 -0.48
N GLN A 67 9.12 13.09 -0.57
CA GLN A 67 7.72 12.64 -0.53
C GLN A 67 7.04 12.98 0.79
N LEU A 68 7.73 12.78 1.91
CA LEU A 68 7.22 13.14 3.23
C LEU A 68 7.01 14.65 3.35
N ALA A 69 7.93 15.46 2.82
CA ALA A 69 7.80 16.92 2.80
C ALA A 69 6.58 17.37 1.98
N ILE A 70 6.40 16.81 0.80
CA ILE A 70 5.22 17.08 -0.05
C ILE A 70 3.93 16.70 0.67
N GLN A 71 3.89 15.54 1.34
CA GLN A 71 2.73 15.11 2.12
C GLN A 71 2.42 16.10 3.25
N LYS A 72 3.44 16.53 4.01
CA LYS A 72 3.26 17.51 5.11
C LYS A 72 2.76 18.87 4.58
N LEU A 73 3.23 19.32 3.42
CA LEU A 73 2.73 20.53 2.76
C LEU A 73 1.24 20.42 2.41
N PHE A 74 0.80 19.28 1.87
CA PHE A 74 -0.61 19.04 1.61
C PHE A 74 -1.46 19.01 2.87
N LEU A 75 -0.97 18.39 3.96
CA LEU A 75 -1.67 18.36 5.24
C LEU A 75 -1.79 19.76 5.84
N HIS A 76 -0.73 20.55 5.79
CA HIS A 76 -0.74 21.94 6.24
C HIS A 76 -1.74 22.78 5.46
N GLN A 77 -1.75 22.66 4.13
CA GLN A 77 -2.72 23.37 3.29
C GLN A 77 -4.15 22.90 3.54
N ALA A 78 -4.34 21.59 3.73
CA ALA A 78 -5.67 21.04 4.06
C ALA A 78 -6.23 21.62 5.36
N ALA A 79 -5.37 21.83 6.38
CA ALA A 79 -5.78 22.46 7.62
C ALA A 79 -6.20 23.92 7.42
N ILE A 80 -5.48 24.68 6.57
CA ILE A 80 -5.83 26.06 6.21
C ILE A 80 -7.19 26.10 5.48
N ASP A 81 -7.39 25.18 4.54
CA ASP A 81 -8.60 25.12 3.71
C ASP A 81 -9.76 24.37 4.39
N SER A 82 -9.58 23.94 5.65
CA SER A 82 -10.57 23.18 6.42
C SER A 82 -11.05 21.91 5.70
N ILE A 83 -10.13 21.22 5.05
CA ILE A 83 -10.39 19.95 4.37
C ILE A 83 -10.22 18.82 5.37
N GLU A 84 -11.30 18.14 5.67
CA GLU A 84 -11.32 17.01 6.61
C GLU A 84 -11.87 15.74 5.94
N VAL A 85 -11.43 14.61 6.44
CA VAL A 85 -11.95 13.27 6.10
C VAL A 85 -12.71 12.75 7.32
N SER A 86 -13.88 12.18 7.10
CA SER A 86 -14.68 11.66 8.21
C SER A 86 -14.05 10.40 8.82
N ASP A 87 -14.16 10.27 10.14
CA ASP A 87 -13.67 9.08 10.86
C ASP A 87 -14.34 7.79 10.35
N ALA A 88 -15.57 7.87 9.87
CA ALA A 88 -16.26 6.72 9.29
C ALA A 88 -15.59 6.21 8.00
N GLU A 89 -15.17 7.14 7.14
CA GLU A 89 -14.44 6.83 5.90
C GLU A 89 -13.06 6.25 6.23
N ILE A 90 -12.33 6.85 7.18
CA ILE A 90 -11.02 6.37 7.62
C ILE A 90 -11.13 4.96 8.19
N ASN A 91 -12.10 4.72 9.09
CA ASN A 91 -12.30 3.41 9.70
C ASN A 91 -12.60 2.31 8.68
N GLN A 92 -13.26 2.62 7.56
CA GLN A 92 -13.49 1.64 6.51
C GLN A 92 -12.17 1.12 5.92
N TYR A 93 -11.21 1.99 5.65
CA TYR A 93 -9.88 1.60 5.17
C TYR A 93 -9.07 0.86 6.24
N VAL A 94 -9.13 1.34 7.49
CA VAL A 94 -8.46 0.70 8.63
C VAL A 94 -8.94 -0.75 8.82
N GLU A 95 -10.26 -0.98 8.81
CA GLU A 95 -10.81 -2.33 8.96
C GLU A 95 -10.36 -3.26 7.82
N GLN A 96 -10.37 -2.75 6.60
CA GLN A 96 -9.94 -3.54 5.44
C GLN A 96 -8.46 -3.91 5.55
N ASP A 97 -7.60 -2.96 5.90
CA ASP A 97 -6.15 -3.16 6.03
C ASP A 97 -5.81 -4.10 7.18
N ILE A 98 -6.40 -3.88 8.36
CA ILE A 98 -6.21 -4.76 9.53
C ILE A 98 -6.64 -6.19 9.22
N ASN A 99 -7.79 -6.39 8.59
CA ASN A 99 -8.25 -7.71 8.20
C ASN A 99 -7.29 -8.38 7.21
N GLN A 100 -6.76 -7.63 6.25
CA GLN A 100 -5.77 -8.13 5.30
C GLN A 100 -4.45 -8.51 5.99
N LYS A 101 -3.98 -7.69 6.92
CA LYS A 101 -2.78 -7.98 7.74
C LYS A 101 -2.96 -9.24 8.60
N ILE A 102 -4.13 -9.41 9.23
CA ILE A 102 -4.46 -10.62 10.01
C ILE A 102 -4.46 -11.86 9.10
N LEU A 103 -5.08 -11.78 7.92
CA LEU A 103 -5.09 -12.89 6.95
C LEU A 103 -3.67 -13.27 6.51
N THR A 104 -2.83 -12.28 6.25
CA THR A 104 -1.44 -12.49 5.83
C THR A 104 -0.60 -13.09 6.95
N ALA A 105 -0.77 -12.64 8.19
CA ALA A 105 -0.07 -13.17 9.36
C ALA A 105 -0.60 -14.58 9.78
N GLY A 106 -1.83 -14.91 9.40
CA GLY A 106 -2.53 -16.15 9.71
C GLY A 106 -3.36 -16.11 10.99
N SER A 107 -3.11 -15.19 11.92
CA SER A 107 -3.96 -14.91 13.08
C SER A 107 -3.65 -13.54 13.68
N LYS A 108 -4.56 -13.07 14.56
CA LYS A 108 -4.38 -11.82 15.31
C LYS A 108 -3.13 -11.88 16.20
N GLU A 109 -2.96 -12.97 16.92
CA GLU A 109 -1.85 -13.16 17.87
C GLU A 109 -0.49 -13.11 17.14
N LYS A 110 -0.41 -13.74 15.97
CA LYS A 110 0.80 -13.70 15.14
C LYS A 110 1.08 -12.30 14.58
N LEU A 111 0.04 -11.53 14.24
CA LEU A 111 0.19 -10.16 13.83
C LEU A 111 0.75 -9.31 14.98
N GLU A 112 0.19 -9.44 16.20
CA GLU A 112 0.65 -8.73 17.39
C GLU A 112 2.11 -9.11 17.75
N GLU A 113 2.47 -10.38 17.63
CA GLU A 113 3.84 -10.86 17.84
C GLU A 113 4.82 -10.29 16.81
N TYR A 114 4.45 -10.32 15.53
CA TYR A 114 5.27 -9.80 14.43
C TYR A 114 5.49 -8.30 14.55
N MET A 115 4.41 -7.55 14.78
CA MET A 115 4.44 -6.09 14.92
C MET A 115 5.00 -5.64 16.28
N ARG A 116 5.05 -6.53 17.29
CA ARG A 116 5.39 -6.24 18.69
C ARG A 116 4.50 -5.18 19.32
N MET A 117 3.25 -5.15 18.92
CA MET A 117 2.24 -4.17 19.31
C MET A 117 0.89 -4.85 19.47
N SER A 118 0.05 -4.34 20.36
CA SER A 118 -1.33 -4.81 20.47
C SER A 118 -2.15 -4.42 19.23
N LEU A 119 -3.18 -5.19 18.91
CA LEU A 119 -4.08 -4.87 17.78
C LEU A 119 -4.68 -3.46 17.90
N THR A 120 -4.93 -3.01 19.12
CA THR A 120 -5.44 -1.65 19.37
C THR A 120 -4.42 -0.59 18.94
N GLN A 121 -3.15 -0.77 19.29
CA GLN A 121 -2.07 0.13 18.87
C GLN A 121 -1.86 0.10 17.35
N ILE A 122 -1.87 -1.10 16.75
CA ILE A 122 -1.76 -1.24 15.29
C ILE A 122 -2.91 -0.50 14.59
N ARG A 123 -4.13 -0.63 15.13
CA ARG A 123 -5.32 0.07 14.61
C ARG A 123 -5.19 1.59 14.73
N GLU A 124 -4.72 2.08 15.85
CA GLU A 124 -4.55 3.51 16.10
C GLU A 124 -3.48 4.12 15.18
N GLU A 125 -2.32 3.48 15.02
CA GLU A 125 -1.30 3.91 14.06
C GLU A 125 -1.82 3.87 12.62
N THR A 126 -2.52 2.80 12.24
CA THR A 126 -3.11 2.66 10.90
C THR A 126 -4.15 3.75 10.66
N PHE A 127 -4.95 4.11 11.69
CA PHE A 127 -5.95 5.18 11.59
C PHE A 127 -5.29 6.55 11.32
N GLU A 128 -4.24 6.91 12.05
CA GLU A 128 -3.52 8.16 11.81
C GLU A 128 -2.83 8.18 10.44
N GLN A 129 -2.30 7.05 10.01
CA GLN A 129 -1.71 6.91 8.68
C GLN A 129 -2.74 7.17 7.58
N TYR A 130 -3.92 6.52 7.63
CA TYR A 130 -4.99 6.73 6.66
C TYR A 130 -5.60 8.13 6.75
N ARG A 131 -5.73 8.71 7.94
CA ARG A 131 -6.17 10.10 8.11
C ARG A 131 -5.28 11.04 7.29
N ASN A 132 -3.98 10.94 7.48
CA ASN A 132 -3.01 11.79 6.79
C ASN A 132 -3.01 11.55 5.28
N GLU A 133 -3.01 10.28 4.85
CA GLU A 133 -3.03 9.92 3.43
C GLU A 133 -4.28 10.42 2.71
N LEU A 134 -5.46 10.16 3.28
CA LEU A 134 -6.74 10.57 2.68
C LEU A 134 -6.91 12.08 2.67
N THR A 135 -6.47 12.77 3.73
CA THR A 135 -6.50 14.24 3.79
C THR A 135 -5.59 14.86 2.73
N ALA A 136 -4.35 14.38 2.60
CA ALA A 136 -3.43 14.86 1.57
C ALA A 136 -3.94 14.56 0.16
N ARG A 137 -4.57 13.39 -0.05
CA ARG A 137 -5.22 13.03 -1.31
C ARG A 137 -6.36 13.97 -1.64
N ARG A 138 -7.27 14.22 -0.70
CA ARG A 138 -8.42 15.13 -0.89
C ARG A 138 -7.98 16.56 -1.17
N MET A 139 -6.91 17.02 -0.51
CA MET A 139 -6.31 18.32 -0.81
C MET A 139 -5.77 18.38 -2.24
N ARG A 140 -5.06 17.37 -2.70
CA ARG A 140 -4.57 17.28 -4.08
C ARG A 140 -5.71 17.28 -5.10
N GLU A 141 -6.77 16.53 -4.85
CA GLU A 141 -7.97 16.50 -5.69
C GLU A 141 -8.63 17.87 -5.75
N GLN A 142 -8.71 18.58 -4.62
CA GLN A 142 -9.24 19.93 -4.55
C GLN A 142 -8.43 20.93 -5.39
N LEU A 143 -7.11 20.84 -5.36
CA LEU A 143 -6.23 21.70 -6.17
C LEU A 143 -6.35 21.42 -7.67
N THR A 144 -6.63 20.17 -8.04
CA THR A 144 -6.65 19.75 -9.45
C THR A 144 -8.05 19.67 -10.05
N LYS A 145 -9.11 19.89 -9.28
CA LYS A 145 -10.51 19.72 -9.73
C LYS A 145 -10.89 20.54 -10.96
N ASP A 146 -10.29 21.72 -11.10
CA ASP A 146 -10.57 22.65 -12.18
C ASP A 146 -9.60 22.50 -13.37
N VAL A 147 -8.61 21.62 -13.24
CA VAL A 147 -7.66 21.33 -14.32
C VAL A 147 -8.35 20.47 -15.38
N LYS A 148 -8.57 21.05 -16.55
CA LYS A 148 -9.17 20.38 -17.71
C LYS A 148 -8.16 20.29 -18.83
N VAL A 149 -7.95 19.08 -19.34
CA VAL A 149 -7.09 18.85 -20.50
C VAL A 149 -7.96 18.68 -21.74
N THR A 150 -7.73 19.50 -22.74
CA THR A 150 -8.45 19.41 -24.02
C THR A 150 -7.81 18.38 -24.97
N PRO A 151 -8.58 17.77 -25.88
CA PRO A 151 -8.01 16.89 -26.91
C PRO A 151 -6.95 17.55 -27.80
N ALA A 152 -7.00 18.89 -27.92
CA ALA A 152 -6.00 19.66 -28.69
C ALA A 152 -4.65 19.72 -27.92
N GLU A 153 -4.68 19.91 -26.60
CA GLU A 153 -3.49 19.90 -25.75
C GLU A 153 -2.84 18.53 -25.73
N VAL A 154 -3.64 17.46 -25.61
CA VAL A 154 -3.15 16.07 -25.70
C VAL A 154 -2.43 15.85 -27.03
N ARG A 155 -3.06 16.20 -28.17
CA ARG A 155 -2.43 16.05 -29.49
C ARG A 155 -1.15 16.86 -29.62
N ARG A 156 -1.12 18.08 -29.06
CA ARG A 156 0.10 18.93 -29.08
C ARG A 156 1.21 18.26 -28.28
N HIS A 157 0.93 17.79 -27.07
CA HIS A 157 1.91 17.12 -26.23
C HIS A 157 2.56 15.93 -26.94
N PHE A 158 1.75 15.04 -27.53
CA PHE A 158 2.28 13.90 -28.28
C PHE A 158 3.02 14.27 -29.57
N LYS A 159 2.67 15.39 -30.21
CA LYS A 159 3.37 15.87 -31.39
C LYS A 159 4.77 16.42 -31.08
N ASP A 160 4.93 16.97 -29.88
CA ASP A 160 6.17 17.61 -29.43
C ASP A 160 7.14 16.57 -28.77
N LEU A 161 6.69 15.32 -28.55
CA LEU A 161 7.53 14.25 -28.05
C LEU A 161 8.39 13.65 -29.16
N PRO A 162 9.67 13.31 -28.88
CA PRO A 162 10.51 12.53 -29.78
C PRO A 162 9.89 11.14 -30.07
N GLU A 163 10.11 10.59 -31.26
CA GLU A 163 9.53 9.28 -31.65
C GLU A 163 9.93 8.12 -30.74
N ASP A 164 11.15 8.15 -30.18
CA ASP A 164 11.67 7.15 -29.26
C ASP A 164 11.04 7.23 -27.87
N SER A 165 10.40 8.36 -27.53
CA SER A 165 9.68 8.59 -26.27
C SER A 165 8.18 8.28 -26.37
N LEU A 166 7.68 7.93 -27.57
CA LEU A 166 6.28 7.57 -27.75
C LEU A 166 6.02 6.15 -27.24
N PRO A 167 4.94 5.94 -26.46
CA PRO A 167 4.59 4.60 -26.00
C PRO A 167 4.22 3.70 -27.17
N LEU A 168 4.85 2.53 -27.24
CA LEU A 168 4.47 1.49 -28.22
C LEU A 168 3.14 0.89 -27.82
N ILE A 169 2.11 1.12 -28.62
CA ILE A 169 0.80 0.48 -28.43
C ILE A 169 0.81 -0.83 -29.21
N PRO A 170 0.73 -1.98 -28.54
CA PRO A 170 0.64 -3.26 -29.23
C PRO A 170 -0.66 -3.34 -30.04
N THR A 171 -0.65 -4.15 -31.09
CA THR A 171 -1.85 -4.42 -31.87
C THR A 171 -2.95 -4.95 -30.97
N GLN A 172 -4.08 -4.27 -30.94
CA GLN A 172 -5.27 -4.69 -30.20
C GLN A 172 -6.31 -5.19 -31.18
N VAL A 173 -6.99 -6.25 -30.80
CA VAL A 173 -8.13 -6.81 -31.57
C VAL A 173 -9.36 -6.77 -30.66
N GLU A 174 -10.46 -6.28 -31.20
CA GLU A 174 -11.77 -6.36 -30.57
C GLU A 174 -12.44 -7.64 -31.04
N VAL A 175 -12.78 -8.51 -30.10
CA VAL A 175 -13.49 -9.75 -30.38
C VAL A 175 -14.94 -9.61 -29.90
N GLN A 176 -15.87 -9.67 -30.82
CA GLN A 176 -17.31 -9.70 -30.53
C GLN A 176 -17.80 -11.13 -30.62
N ILE A 177 -18.40 -11.62 -29.56
CA ILE A 177 -18.98 -12.96 -29.50
C ILE A 177 -20.51 -12.82 -29.54
N VAL A 178 -21.11 -13.40 -30.57
CA VAL A 178 -22.58 -13.50 -30.67
C VAL A 178 -22.96 -14.90 -30.19
N VAL A 179 -23.64 -14.96 -29.06
CA VAL A 179 -24.18 -16.21 -28.52
C VAL A 179 -25.64 -16.31 -28.88
N LEU A 180 -25.97 -17.27 -29.71
CA LEU A 180 -27.34 -17.62 -30.05
C LEU A 180 -27.75 -18.86 -29.25
N GLN A 181 -28.73 -18.69 -28.37
CA GLN A 181 -29.38 -19.82 -27.72
C GLN A 181 -30.58 -20.28 -28.58
N PRO A 182 -30.54 -21.48 -29.17
CA PRO A 182 -31.68 -21.99 -29.94
C PRO A 182 -32.87 -22.15 -28.99
N ARG A 183 -34.00 -21.63 -29.42
CA ARG A 183 -35.29 -21.89 -28.72
C ARG A 183 -35.80 -23.26 -29.19
N ILE A 184 -35.91 -24.19 -28.26
CA ILE A 184 -36.55 -25.48 -28.51
C ILE A 184 -38.06 -25.22 -28.59
N PRO A 185 -38.71 -25.57 -29.71
CA PRO A 185 -40.18 -25.45 -29.81
C PRO A 185 -40.89 -26.31 -28.76
N ALA A 186 -42.05 -25.84 -28.29
CA ALA A 186 -42.80 -26.56 -27.29
C ALA A 186 -43.22 -27.97 -27.80
N GLU A 187 -43.50 -28.08 -29.09
CA GLU A 187 -43.83 -29.33 -29.75
C GLU A 187 -42.71 -30.37 -29.64
N GLU A 188 -41.46 -29.95 -29.78
CA GLU A 188 -40.33 -30.87 -29.65
C GLU A 188 -40.10 -31.28 -28.18
N THR A 189 -40.33 -30.37 -27.27
CA THR A 189 -40.28 -30.67 -25.84
C THR A 189 -41.38 -31.67 -25.44
N ASP A 190 -42.56 -31.52 -25.99
CA ASP A 190 -43.70 -32.42 -25.72
C ASP A 190 -43.51 -33.79 -26.41
N ARG A 191 -42.94 -33.82 -27.60
CA ARG A 191 -42.55 -35.09 -28.28
C ARG A 191 -41.59 -35.91 -27.44
N ILE A 192 -40.54 -35.27 -26.93
CA ILE A 192 -39.54 -35.94 -26.07
C ILE A 192 -40.14 -36.42 -24.75
N LYS A 193 -41.03 -35.64 -24.15
CA LYS A 193 -41.76 -36.07 -22.96
C LYS A 193 -42.61 -37.32 -23.18
N GLU A 194 -43.31 -37.39 -24.31
CA GLU A 194 -44.12 -38.55 -24.67
C GLU A 194 -43.25 -39.78 -24.93
N GLU A 195 -42.13 -39.62 -25.61
CA GLU A 195 -41.16 -40.70 -25.81
C GLU A 195 -40.64 -41.22 -24.47
N LEU A 196 -40.29 -40.34 -23.54
CA LEU A 196 -39.86 -40.71 -22.20
C LEU A 196 -40.92 -41.44 -21.38
N ARG A 197 -42.24 -41.05 -21.53
CA ARG A 197 -43.36 -41.78 -20.94
C ARG A 197 -43.45 -43.19 -21.49
N THR A 198 -43.33 -43.36 -22.82
CA THR A 198 -43.32 -44.67 -23.43
C THR A 198 -42.19 -45.57 -22.91
N TYR A 199 -41.00 -45.04 -22.72
CA TYR A 199 -39.89 -45.76 -22.07
C TYR A 199 -40.19 -46.14 -20.63
N THR A 200 -40.83 -45.25 -19.88
CA THR A 200 -41.24 -45.52 -18.50
C THR A 200 -42.26 -46.67 -18.45
N GLU A 201 -43.25 -46.72 -19.35
CA GLU A 201 -44.23 -47.78 -19.44
C GLU A 201 -43.58 -49.13 -19.80
N ARG A 202 -42.58 -49.10 -20.70
CA ARG A 202 -41.83 -50.31 -21.08
C ARG A 202 -40.99 -50.85 -19.93
N VAL A 203 -40.38 -49.99 -19.12
CA VAL A 203 -39.66 -50.41 -17.92
C VAL A 203 -40.64 -51.02 -16.91
N ASN A 204 -41.76 -50.37 -16.67
CA ASN A 204 -42.79 -50.86 -15.74
C ASN A 204 -43.42 -52.17 -16.16
N SER A 205 -43.44 -52.48 -17.47
CA SER A 205 -43.87 -53.76 -18.01
C SER A 205 -42.79 -54.87 -18.02
N GLY A 206 -41.60 -54.58 -17.46
CA GLY A 206 -40.52 -55.56 -17.27
C GLY A 206 -39.39 -55.52 -18.28
N THR A 207 -39.36 -54.53 -19.19
CA THR A 207 -38.24 -54.33 -20.09
C THR A 207 -37.02 -53.83 -19.32
N SER A 208 -35.86 -54.45 -19.51
CA SER A 208 -34.61 -53.96 -18.86
C SER A 208 -34.26 -52.57 -19.37
N PHE A 209 -33.91 -51.66 -18.42
CA PHE A 209 -33.47 -50.32 -18.75
C PHE A 209 -32.29 -50.27 -19.72
N SER A 210 -31.41 -51.28 -19.67
CA SER A 210 -30.25 -51.41 -20.55
C SER A 210 -30.58 -51.77 -22.02
N THR A 211 -31.84 -52.08 -22.32
CA THR A 211 -32.33 -52.46 -23.68
C THR A 211 -33.22 -51.38 -24.29
N LEU A 212 -33.41 -50.26 -23.61
CA LEU A 212 -34.14 -49.10 -24.09
C LEU A 212 -33.25 -48.10 -24.78
#